data_dbdcc6a1a83a5674990cbec45ffba2c8
#
_entry.id   dbdcc6a1a83a5674990cbec45ffba2c8
#
_cell.length_a   1.000
_cell.length_b   1.000
_cell.length_c   1.000
_cell.angle_alpha   90.00
_cell.angle_beta   90.00
_cell.angle_gamma   90.00
#
_symmetry.space_group_name_H-M   'P 1'
#
loop_
_entity.id
_entity.type
_entity.pdbx_description
1 polymer ?
#
loop_
_entity_poly.entity_id
_entity_poly.type
_entity_poly.pdbx_seq_one_letter_code
_entity_poly.pdbx_strand_id
1 'polypeptide(L)'
;MHRFLVRRPDAVILLLAGYFLVEFLVRLAMPHGLRYDESQQALFSQWLTFGYDSQPPLYNWVQSIVVSVFGLSLAAISSVKNLFLFLVYISYYRLAREVLTDKVFAAIATLSLLTIPQFFWEAQRDLTHTVAQLVTINLFLCGVIRTLKAPSLGSYIFTGVALGLGMLSKYNFALLVAGAFVAVLMHPQGRARVFDKRFLLTIAISVLIFLPHGLWLMHNLGLASGRTLGIMEQNAPDGAFAKFVKGPLKFLRLILVISAPTLVVYALVFGKSLFRNFGRSNEWTRFFEILLAVIAILVLILIVTIGMTDMRDRWLLPFLFLLPIYLCLKMEIAGIKAADFGKRFFYVPLVMMVVIPVLLLVRTFFPSLFGAFDHYNTPYPAFVQQIVAAEGKKPGLVLTDGWLPAGNLHLQLPDVPAMSLFFPNLTTDYAWNASRPILIVWRPGKDNGVMPVELSNWLRDTLGPQYAAPDTKLADVQYIHGKPGEMASFAYGWVYPK
;
A
#
# COMPACT_ATOMS: atom_id res chain seq x y z
N MET A 1 -21.52 0.11 -23.15
CA MET A 1 -21.12 0.15 -21.73
C MET A 1 -21.47 1.47 -21.04
N HIS A 2 -21.04 2.66 -21.54
CA HIS A 2 -21.34 3.95 -20.87
C HIS A 2 -22.84 4.24 -20.67
N ARG A 3 -23.72 3.99 -21.66
CA ARG A 3 -25.18 4.15 -21.52
C ARG A 3 -25.78 3.19 -20.48
N PHE A 4 -25.21 2.02 -20.31
CA PHE A 4 -25.60 1.05 -19.32
C PHE A 4 -25.29 1.53 -17.89
N LEU A 5 -24.08 2.08 -17.64
CA LEU A 5 -23.67 2.64 -16.35
C LEU A 5 -24.50 3.88 -15.97
N VAL A 6 -24.92 4.71 -16.93
CA VAL A 6 -25.85 5.82 -16.65
C VAL A 6 -27.22 5.30 -16.21
N ARG A 7 -27.71 4.22 -16.84
CA ARG A 7 -29.03 3.63 -16.50
C ARG A 7 -29.00 2.76 -15.27
N ARG A 8 -27.88 2.06 -15.01
CA ARG A 8 -27.66 1.17 -13.85
C ARG A 8 -26.33 1.48 -13.18
N PRO A 9 -26.23 2.58 -12.43
CA PRO A 9 -24.96 3.01 -11.82
C PRO A 9 -24.37 1.98 -10.86
N ASP A 10 -25.22 1.24 -10.15
CA ASP A 10 -24.76 0.18 -9.21
C ASP A 10 -24.02 -0.97 -9.94
N ALA A 11 -24.17 -1.11 -11.28
CA ALA A 11 -23.44 -2.09 -12.08
C ALA A 11 -21.92 -1.79 -12.14
N VAL A 12 -21.48 -0.61 -11.69
CA VAL A 12 -20.05 -0.28 -11.52
C VAL A 12 -19.35 -1.32 -10.64
N ILE A 13 -20.05 -1.89 -9.65
CA ILE A 13 -19.49 -2.91 -8.76
C ILE A 13 -19.14 -4.19 -9.54
N LEU A 14 -20.02 -4.64 -10.44
CA LEU A 14 -19.78 -5.82 -11.28
C LEU A 14 -18.66 -5.57 -12.29
N LEU A 15 -18.62 -4.36 -12.87
CA LEU A 15 -17.54 -3.96 -13.78
C LEU A 15 -16.18 -4.02 -13.07
N LEU A 16 -16.11 -3.49 -11.84
CA LEU A 16 -14.89 -3.49 -11.03
C LEU A 16 -14.51 -4.91 -10.57
N ALA A 17 -15.47 -5.77 -10.24
CA ALA A 17 -15.20 -7.16 -9.94
C ALA A 17 -14.54 -7.88 -11.13
N GLY A 18 -15.09 -7.68 -12.34
CA GLY A 18 -14.48 -8.20 -13.56
C GLY A 18 -13.08 -7.62 -13.83
N TYR A 19 -12.89 -6.33 -13.60
CA TYR A 19 -11.60 -5.67 -13.80
C TYR A 19 -10.53 -6.25 -12.85
N PHE A 20 -10.80 -6.36 -11.55
CA PHE A 20 -9.82 -6.91 -10.60
C PHE A 20 -9.60 -8.41 -10.75
N LEU A 21 -10.58 -9.15 -11.29
CA LEU A 21 -10.34 -10.53 -11.72
C LEU A 21 -9.34 -10.58 -12.90
N VAL A 22 -9.49 -9.69 -13.88
CA VAL A 22 -8.52 -9.57 -14.99
C VAL A 22 -7.13 -9.19 -14.47
N GLU A 23 -7.02 -8.21 -13.58
CA GLU A 23 -5.73 -7.80 -12.98
C GLU A 23 -5.08 -8.97 -12.21
N PHE A 24 -5.85 -9.73 -11.46
CA PHE A 24 -5.38 -10.94 -10.79
C PHE A 24 -4.84 -11.97 -11.79
N LEU A 25 -5.59 -12.26 -12.87
CA LEU A 25 -5.15 -13.19 -13.92
C LEU A 25 -3.92 -12.69 -14.66
N VAL A 26 -3.84 -11.38 -14.94
CA VAL A 26 -2.66 -10.74 -15.54
C VAL A 26 -1.44 -10.94 -14.63
N ARG A 27 -1.58 -10.72 -13.31
CA ARG A 27 -0.47 -10.95 -12.38
C ARG A 27 0.00 -12.41 -12.36
N LEU A 28 -0.92 -13.37 -12.45
CA LEU A 28 -0.56 -14.79 -12.54
C LEU A 28 0.12 -15.16 -13.86
N ALA A 29 -0.20 -14.46 -14.95
CA ALA A 29 0.45 -14.67 -16.25
C ALA A 29 1.86 -14.05 -16.33
N MET A 30 2.19 -13.10 -15.44
CA MET A 30 3.51 -12.46 -15.38
C MET A 30 4.54 -13.40 -14.71
N PRO A 31 5.85 -13.14 -14.89
CA PRO A 31 6.90 -13.87 -14.20
C PRO A 31 6.74 -13.86 -12.68
N HIS A 32 7.26 -14.91 -12.03
CA HIS A 32 7.10 -15.15 -10.59
C HIS A 32 8.00 -14.31 -9.68
N GLY A 33 8.82 -13.40 -10.21
CA GLY A 33 9.51 -12.42 -9.40
C GLY A 33 8.53 -11.55 -8.62
N LEU A 34 8.86 -11.23 -7.38
CA LEU A 34 8.08 -10.36 -6.49
C LEU A 34 8.71 -8.98 -6.43
N ARG A 35 7.86 -7.95 -6.39
CA ARG A 35 8.28 -6.57 -6.09
C ARG A 35 8.42 -6.36 -4.58
N TYR A 36 8.81 -5.16 -4.19
CA TYR A 36 9.12 -4.81 -2.81
C TYR A 36 8.07 -5.23 -1.80
N ASP A 37 6.82 -4.78 -1.97
CA ASP A 37 5.76 -5.06 -1.01
C ASP A 37 5.29 -6.52 -1.09
N GLU A 38 5.20 -7.11 -2.30
CA GLU A 38 4.85 -8.53 -2.47
C GLU A 38 5.88 -9.43 -1.80
N SER A 39 7.18 -9.13 -1.98
CA SER A 39 8.27 -9.88 -1.35
C SER A 39 8.26 -9.74 0.17
N GLN A 40 7.99 -8.55 0.69
CA GLN A 40 7.83 -8.34 2.12
C GLN A 40 6.67 -9.18 2.67
N GLN A 41 5.54 -9.23 1.96
CA GLN A 41 4.39 -10.03 2.38
C GLN A 41 4.68 -11.54 2.30
N ALA A 42 5.41 -12.02 1.29
CA ALA A 42 5.86 -13.40 1.22
C ALA A 42 6.76 -13.75 2.41
N LEU A 43 7.71 -12.89 2.75
CA LEU A 43 8.58 -13.06 3.90
C LEU A 43 7.79 -13.04 5.22
N PHE A 44 6.93 -12.03 5.42
CA PHE A 44 6.21 -11.82 6.67
C PHE A 44 5.10 -12.84 6.92
N SER A 45 4.63 -13.55 5.89
CA SER A 45 3.61 -14.59 6.03
C SER A 45 4.04 -15.79 6.88
N GLN A 46 5.33 -15.91 7.19
CA GLN A 46 5.87 -16.93 8.11
C GLN A 46 5.48 -16.68 9.58
N TRP A 47 5.10 -15.44 9.92
CA TRP A 47 4.81 -15.05 11.30
C TRP A 47 3.40 -14.46 11.43
N LEU A 48 2.75 -14.80 12.53
CA LEU A 48 1.55 -14.10 13.00
C LEU A 48 1.87 -13.43 14.33
N THR A 49 2.30 -12.16 14.28
CA THR A 49 2.75 -11.38 15.43
C THR A 49 1.99 -10.06 15.55
N PHE A 50 2.00 -9.44 16.72
CA PHE A 50 1.29 -8.18 16.95
C PHE A 50 1.95 -6.96 16.30
N GLY A 51 3.17 -7.09 15.80
CA GLY A 51 3.87 -6.07 15.02
C GLY A 51 5.07 -6.68 14.32
N TYR A 52 5.44 -6.09 13.19
CA TYR A 52 6.51 -6.63 12.33
C TYR A 52 7.69 -5.66 12.21
N ASP A 53 7.40 -4.42 11.80
CA ASP A 53 8.39 -3.37 11.54
C ASP A 53 7.73 -1.99 11.67
N SER A 54 8.08 -1.06 10.83
CA SER A 54 7.61 0.33 10.79
C SER A 54 6.15 0.53 10.33
N GLN A 55 5.40 -0.54 10.07
CA GLN A 55 3.99 -0.49 9.66
C GLN A 55 3.10 -1.33 10.60
N PRO A 56 1.86 -0.87 10.89
CA PRO A 56 0.90 -1.67 11.63
C PRO A 56 0.49 -2.95 10.88
N PRO A 57 -0.01 -3.99 11.58
CA PRO A 57 -0.03 -5.35 11.07
C PRO A 57 -1.26 -5.77 10.24
N LEU A 58 -2.28 -4.92 10.02
CA LEU A 58 -3.56 -5.34 9.44
C LEU A 58 -3.41 -6.11 8.12
N TYR A 59 -2.62 -5.58 7.18
CA TYR A 59 -2.42 -6.25 5.90
C TYR A 59 -1.65 -7.56 6.08
N ASN A 60 -0.61 -7.55 6.91
CA ASN A 60 0.22 -8.72 7.18
C ASN A 60 -0.62 -9.85 7.80
N TRP A 61 -1.51 -9.56 8.75
CA TRP A 61 -2.40 -10.57 9.34
C TRP A 61 -3.30 -11.22 8.31
N VAL A 62 -3.94 -10.43 7.43
CA VAL A 62 -4.80 -10.97 6.36
C VAL A 62 -3.96 -11.84 5.41
N GLN A 63 -2.77 -11.38 5.04
CA GLN A 63 -1.87 -12.15 4.16
C GLN A 63 -1.41 -13.45 4.82
N SER A 64 -0.99 -13.42 6.09
CA SER A 64 -0.56 -14.61 6.83
C SER A 64 -1.69 -15.63 6.99
N ILE A 65 -2.94 -15.18 7.25
CA ILE A 65 -4.10 -16.07 7.30
C ILE A 65 -4.34 -16.74 5.94
N VAL A 66 -4.28 -15.98 4.83
CA VAL A 66 -4.49 -16.57 3.50
C VAL A 66 -3.38 -17.57 3.17
N VAL A 67 -2.12 -17.26 3.48
CA VAL A 67 -1.00 -18.17 3.27
C VAL A 67 -1.09 -19.40 4.17
N SER A 68 -1.53 -19.29 5.42
CA SER A 68 -1.70 -20.44 6.31
C SER A 68 -2.77 -21.44 5.82
N VAL A 69 -3.78 -20.95 5.09
CA VAL A 69 -4.88 -21.79 4.56
C VAL A 69 -4.53 -22.38 3.18
N PHE A 70 -3.97 -21.57 2.28
CA PHE A 70 -3.77 -21.93 0.87
C PHE A 70 -2.30 -22.20 0.48
N GLY A 71 -1.37 -22.08 1.43
CA GLY A 71 0.06 -22.16 1.17
C GLY A 71 0.62 -20.88 0.55
N LEU A 72 1.95 -20.73 0.64
CA LEU A 72 2.66 -19.62 0.02
C LEU A 72 2.74 -19.83 -1.50
N SER A 73 2.14 -18.92 -2.24
CA SER A 73 2.14 -18.92 -3.70
C SER A 73 1.90 -17.53 -4.25
N LEU A 74 2.24 -17.31 -5.52
CA LEU A 74 1.94 -16.06 -6.21
C LEU A 74 0.42 -15.76 -6.20
N ALA A 75 -0.40 -16.81 -6.32
CA ALA A 75 -1.86 -16.68 -6.25
C ALA A 75 -2.34 -16.20 -4.87
N ALA A 76 -1.80 -16.76 -3.78
CA ALA A 76 -2.15 -16.36 -2.42
C ALA A 76 -1.76 -14.90 -2.13
N ILE A 77 -0.58 -14.45 -2.59
CA ILE A 77 -0.13 -13.06 -2.42
C ILE A 77 -1.00 -12.11 -3.25
N SER A 78 -1.20 -12.43 -4.54
CA SER A 78 -1.91 -11.57 -5.47
C SER A 78 -3.42 -11.49 -5.19
N SER A 79 -4.02 -12.57 -4.65
CA SER A 79 -5.45 -12.58 -4.30
C SER A 79 -5.78 -11.58 -3.20
N VAL A 80 -4.96 -11.51 -2.14
CA VAL A 80 -5.15 -10.53 -1.06
C VAL A 80 -5.09 -9.11 -1.58
N LYS A 81 -4.09 -8.81 -2.41
CA LYS A 81 -3.91 -7.47 -2.99
C LYS A 81 -5.10 -7.06 -3.86
N ASN A 82 -5.50 -7.91 -4.80
CA ASN A 82 -6.63 -7.62 -5.69
C ASN A 82 -7.97 -7.55 -4.95
N LEU A 83 -8.15 -8.37 -3.91
CA LEU A 83 -9.31 -8.27 -3.03
C LEU A 83 -9.35 -6.92 -2.30
N PHE A 84 -8.24 -6.49 -1.69
CA PHE A 84 -8.20 -5.18 -1.03
C PHE A 84 -8.43 -4.03 -2.02
N LEU A 85 -7.84 -4.08 -3.22
CA LEU A 85 -8.11 -3.09 -4.26
C LEU A 85 -9.59 -3.04 -4.63
N PHE A 86 -10.21 -4.18 -4.85
CA PHE A 86 -11.67 -4.26 -5.10
C PHE A 86 -12.47 -3.68 -3.92
N LEU A 87 -12.09 -4.01 -2.68
CA LEU A 87 -12.72 -3.46 -1.47
C LEU A 87 -12.56 -1.95 -1.35
N VAL A 88 -11.43 -1.36 -1.79
CA VAL A 88 -11.28 0.10 -1.87
C VAL A 88 -12.39 0.70 -2.73
N TYR A 89 -12.59 0.19 -3.94
CA TYR A 89 -13.59 0.75 -4.86
C TYR A 89 -15.02 0.55 -4.38
N ILE A 90 -15.35 -0.61 -3.83
CA ILE A 90 -16.69 -0.85 -3.28
C ILE A 90 -16.97 0.04 -2.07
N SER A 91 -16.03 0.09 -1.12
CA SER A 91 -16.19 0.93 0.07
C SER A 91 -16.22 2.41 -0.29
N TYR A 92 -15.45 2.84 -1.31
CA TYR A 92 -15.49 4.20 -1.84
C TYR A 92 -16.84 4.53 -2.50
N TYR A 93 -17.38 3.59 -3.30
CA TYR A 93 -18.73 3.73 -3.85
C TYR A 93 -19.77 3.88 -2.73
N ARG A 94 -19.69 3.07 -1.68
CA ARG A 94 -20.57 3.18 -0.51
C ARG A 94 -20.41 4.53 0.19
N LEU A 95 -19.18 5.00 0.39
CA LEU A 95 -18.91 6.33 0.95
C LEU A 95 -19.51 7.44 0.07
N ALA A 96 -19.30 7.38 -1.24
CA ALA A 96 -19.89 8.32 -2.19
C ALA A 96 -21.43 8.34 -2.10
N ARG A 97 -22.06 7.15 -1.96
CA ARG A 97 -23.51 7.00 -1.77
C ARG A 97 -24.05 7.54 -0.44
N GLU A 98 -23.20 7.67 0.57
CA GLU A 98 -23.62 8.31 1.82
C GLU A 98 -23.80 9.83 1.67
N VAL A 99 -23.12 10.48 0.76
CA VAL A 99 -23.12 11.95 0.64
C VAL A 99 -23.71 12.46 -0.68
N LEU A 100 -23.68 11.65 -1.74
CA LEU A 100 -24.26 11.97 -3.06
C LEU A 100 -25.65 11.34 -3.19
N THR A 101 -26.62 12.10 -3.66
CA THR A 101 -27.96 11.62 -3.96
C THR A 101 -28.03 10.97 -5.34
N ASP A 102 -27.33 11.53 -6.32
CA ASP A 102 -27.25 10.99 -7.69
C ASP A 102 -26.25 9.81 -7.73
N LYS A 103 -26.78 8.61 -8.02
CA LYS A 103 -25.98 7.38 -8.17
C LYS A 103 -24.94 7.45 -9.30
N VAL A 104 -25.23 8.24 -10.35
CA VAL A 104 -24.27 8.40 -11.47
C VAL A 104 -23.06 9.19 -11.00
N PHE A 105 -23.23 10.23 -10.18
CA PHE A 105 -22.10 10.92 -9.56
C PHE A 105 -21.30 10.00 -8.64
N ALA A 106 -21.96 9.11 -7.88
CA ALA A 106 -21.24 8.13 -7.06
C ALA A 106 -20.40 7.17 -7.94
N ALA A 107 -20.92 6.70 -9.08
CA ALA A 107 -20.18 5.89 -10.04
C ALA A 107 -19.01 6.68 -10.69
N ILE A 108 -19.24 7.95 -11.05
CA ILE A 108 -18.20 8.85 -11.57
C ILE A 108 -17.08 9.02 -10.53
N ALA A 109 -17.40 9.37 -9.29
CA ALA A 109 -16.43 9.54 -8.22
C ALA A 109 -15.60 8.27 -8.01
N THR A 110 -16.25 7.10 -8.03
CA THR A 110 -15.58 5.80 -7.83
C THR A 110 -14.62 5.47 -8.97
N LEU A 111 -15.06 5.61 -10.20
CA LEU A 111 -14.21 5.34 -11.38
C LEU A 111 -13.13 6.40 -11.58
N SER A 112 -13.26 7.58 -10.98
CA SER A 112 -12.23 8.62 -10.97
C SER A 112 -10.96 8.18 -10.23
N LEU A 113 -11.01 7.18 -9.36
CA LEU A 113 -9.81 6.61 -8.77
C LEU A 113 -8.83 6.11 -9.84
N LEU A 114 -9.34 5.67 -11.00
CA LEU A 114 -8.51 5.28 -12.16
C LEU A 114 -7.86 6.48 -12.89
N THR A 115 -8.13 7.71 -12.48
CA THR A 115 -7.45 8.91 -12.99
C THR A 115 -6.30 9.36 -12.08
N ILE A 116 -6.12 8.71 -10.92
CA ILE A 116 -5.05 9.01 -9.96
C ILE A 116 -3.88 8.05 -10.25
N PRO A 117 -2.68 8.56 -10.63
CA PRO A 117 -1.54 7.70 -11.04
C PRO A 117 -1.16 6.65 -10.00
N GLN A 118 -1.19 7.00 -8.71
CA GLN A 118 -0.89 6.09 -7.62
C GLN A 118 -1.89 4.92 -7.53
N PHE A 119 -3.15 5.10 -7.95
CA PHE A 119 -4.15 4.03 -7.98
C PHE A 119 -4.00 3.12 -9.18
N PHE A 120 -3.84 3.69 -10.36
CA PHE A 120 -3.83 2.85 -11.55
C PHE A 120 -2.47 2.20 -11.81
N TRP A 121 -1.37 2.73 -11.27
CA TRP A 121 -0.04 2.20 -11.50
C TRP A 121 0.65 1.66 -10.25
N GLU A 122 0.81 2.50 -9.21
CA GLU A 122 1.55 2.10 -8.02
C GLU A 122 0.78 1.07 -7.17
N ALA A 123 -0.53 1.23 -6.98
CA ALA A 123 -1.32 0.33 -6.18
C ALA A 123 -1.44 -1.08 -6.78
N GLN A 124 -1.34 -1.22 -8.11
CA GLN A 124 -1.30 -2.54 -8.76
C GLN A 124 0.01 -3.28 -8.49
N ARG A 125 1.11 -2.56 -8.26
CA ARG A 125 2.46 -3.10 -8.14
C ARG A 125 2.95 -3.19 -6.71
N ASP A 126 2.65 -2.19 -5.89
CA ASP A 126 3.10 -2.04 -4.50
C ASP A 126 1.95 -1.45 -3.64
N LEU A 127 2.23 -0.79 -2.53
CA LEU A 127 1.30 -0.05 -1.65
C LEU A 127 0.34 -0.91 -0.80
N THR A 128 0.75 -2.10 -0.38
CA THR A 128 -0.10 -3.04 0.38
C THR A 128 -0.77 -2.41 1.61
N HIS A 129 0.01 -1.83 2.53
CA HIS A 129 -0.54 -1.16 3.72
C HIS A 129 -1.39 0.08 3.39
N THR A 130 -1.03 0.81 2.31
CA THR A 130 -1.82 1.96 1.86
C THR A 130 -3.18 1.52 1.33
N VAL A 131 -3.25 0.42 0.58
CA VAL A 131 -4.51 -0.12 0.05
C VAL A 131 -5.42 -0.55 1.21
N ALA A 132 -4.89 -1.23 2.24
CA ALA A 132 -5.65 -1.54 3.45
C ALA A 132 -6.16 -0.28 4.17
N GLN A 133 -5.32 0.75 4.25
CA GLN A 133 -5.71 2.04 4.82
C GLN A 133 -6.85 2.70 4.05
N LEU A 134 -6.84 2.67 2.73
CA LEU A 134 -7.90 3.26 1.91
C LEU A 134 -9.26 2.60 2.15
N VAL A 135 -9.29 1.26 2.33
CA VAL A 135 -10.51 0.55 2.73
C VAL A 135 -11.00 1.05 4.08
N THR A 136 -10.11 1.10 5.07
CA THR A 136 -10.50 1.50 6.44
C THR A 136 -10.89 2.96 6.54
N ILE A 137 -10.30 3.86 5.76
CA ILE A 137 -10.74 5.27 5.63
C ILE A 137 -12.18 5.34 5.13
N ASN A 138 -12.50 4.63 4.06
CA ASN A 138 -13.85 4.63 3.51
C ASN A 138 -14.87 4.11 4.53
N LEU A 139 -14.56 2.99 5.20
CA LEU A 139 -15.43 2.42 6.23
C LEU A 139 -15.61 3.37 7.42
N PHE A 140 -14.53 3.97 7.89
CA PHE A 140 -14.56 4.93 9.00
C PHE A 140 -15.41 6.16 8.65
N LEU A 141 -15.18 6.78 7.49
CA LEU A 141 -15.97 7.93 7.06
C LEU A 141 -17.45 7.56 6.81
N CYS A 142 -17.74 6.37 6.26
CA CYS A 142 -19.12 5.85 6.20
C CYS A 142 -19.76 5.77 7.58
N GLY A 143 -19.04 5.23 8.57
CA GLY A 143 -19.52 5.14 9.94
C GLY A 143 -19.79 6.51 10.56
N VAL A 144 -18.86 7.43 10.41
CA VAL A 144 -18.98 8.83 10.88
C VAL A 144 -20.20 9.50 10.25
N ILE A 145 -20.35 9.45 8.92
CA ILE A 145 -21.44 10.11 8.20
C ILE A 145 -22.80 9.49 8.59
N ARG A 146 -22.88 8.16 8.69
CA ARG A 146 -24.10 7.47 9.17
C ARG A 146 -24.47 7.87 10.60
N THR A 147 -23.46 7.96 11.47
CA THR A 147 -23.70 8.39 12.86
C THR A 147 -24.16 9.84 12.92
N LEU A 148 -23.65 10.73 12.06
CA LEU A 148 -24.15 12.10 11.95
C LEU A 148 -25.61 12.15 11.49
N LYS A 149 -25.96 11.39 10.44
CA LYS A 149 -27.31 11.38 9.84
C LYS A 149 -28.36 10.67 10.72
N ALA A 150 -28.04 9.44 11.15
CA ALA A 150 -28.95 8.53 11.83
C ALA A 150 -28.21 7.78 12.94
N PRO A 151 -28.03 8.37 14.12
CA PRO A 151 -27.27 7.76 15.21
C PRO A 151 -27.99 6.52 15.76
N SER A 152 -27.31 5.39 15.70
CA SER A 152 -27.77 4.10 16.24
C SER A 152 -26.63 3.40 16.94
N LEU A 153 -26.94 2.44 17.81
CA LEU A 153 -25.90 1.61 18.44
C LEU A 153 -25.00 0.97 17.38
N GLY A 154 -25.60 0.45 16.29
CA GLY A 154 -24.85 -0.16 15.18
C GLY A 154 -23.93 0.82 14.46
N SER A 155 -24.31 2.11 14.29
CA SER A 155 -23.45 3.10 13.65
C SER A 155 -22.22 3.43 14.52
N TYR A 156 -22.37 3.53 15.83
CA TYR A 156 -21.26 3.75 16.76
C TYR A 156 -20.31 2.55 16.83
N ILE A 157 -20.87 1.32 16.91
CA ILE A 157 -20.06 0.08 16.86
C ILE A 157 -19.27 0.00 15.55
N PHE A 158 -19.93 0.20 14.42
CA PHE A 158 -19.30 0.16 13.10
C PHE A 158 -18.18 1.20 12.97
N THR A 159 -18.42 2.43 13.47
CA THR A 159 -17.38 3.48 13.48
C THR A 159 -16.19 3.09 14.36
N GLY A 160 -16.43 2.48 15.54
CA GLY A 160 -15.40 1.99 16.43
C GLY A 160 -14.56 0.87 15.82
N VAL A 161 -15.19 -0.11 15.17
CA VAL A 161 -14.49 -1.18 14.45
C VAL A 161 -13.64 -0.61 13.32
N ALA A 162 -14.22 0.27 12.49
CA ALA A 162 -13.50 0.89 11.37
C ALA A 162 -12.34 1.77 11.84
N LEU A 163 -12.50 2.48 12.97
CA LEU A 163 -11.44 3.27 13.61
C LEU A 163 -10.28 2.37 14.09
N GLY A 164 -10.59 1.31 14.82
CA GLY A 164 -9.57 0.36 15.31
C GLY A 164 -8.80 -0.31 14.17
N LEU A 165 -9.51 -0.81 13.14
CA LEU A 165 -8.88 -1.38 11.94
C LEU A 165 -8.07 -0.32 11.17
N GLY A 166 -8.54 0.92 11.13
CA GLY A 166 -7.82 2.03 10.51
C GLY A 166 -6.47 2.29 11.17
N MET A 167 -6.42 2.33 12.50
CA MET A 167 -5.19 2.47 13.26
C MET A 167 -4.23 1.28 13.05
N LEU A 168 -4.77 0.07 12.83
CA LEU A 168 -3.99 -1.12 12.50
C LEU A 168 -3.53 -1.17 11.03
N SER A 169 -4.01 -0.28 10.16
CA SER A 169 -3.64 -0.26 8.74
C SER A 169 -2.39 0.57 8.46
N LYS A 170 -2.30 1.77 9.03
CA LYS A 170 -1.16 2.68 8.86
C LYS A 170 -1.17 3.80 9.88
N TYR A 171 -0.01 4.19 10.44
CA TYR A 171 0.04 5.20 11.51
C TYR A 171 -0.48 6.58 11.08
N ASN A 172 -0.30 7.01 9.82
CA ASN A 172 -0.83 8.30 9.36
C ASN A 172 -2.36 8.33 9.25
N PHE A 173 -3.07 7.22 9.50
CA PHE A 173 -4.53 7.20 9.69
C PHE A 173 -4.95 8.11 10.85
N ALA A 174 -4.11 8.31 11.86
CA ALA A 174 -4.36 9.23 12.96
C ALA A 174 -4.62 10.67 12.49
N LEU A 175 -3.98 11.11 11.40
CA LEU A 175 -4.23 12.44 10.82
C LEU A 175 -5.66 12.56 10.28
N LEU A 176 -6.17 11.49 9.66
CA LEU A 176 -7.56 11.44 9.21
C LEU A 176 -8.53 11.49 10.39
N VAL A 177 -8.24 10.76 11.46
CA VAL A 177 -9.07 10.76 12.68
C VAL A 177 -9.13 12.15 13.28
N ALA A 178 -8.00 12.83 13.41
CA ALA A 178 -7.94 14.21 13.91
C ALA A 178 -8.74 15.18 13.02
N GLY A 179 -8.55 15.09 11.70
CA GLY A 179 -9.31 15.91 10.74
C GLY A 179 -10.81 15.63 10.79
N ALA A 180 -11.20 14.36 10.84
CA ALA A 180 -12.60 13.95 10.93
C ALA A 180 -13.24 14.40 12.26
N PHE A 181 -12.52 14.31 13.37
CA PHE A 181 -13.01 14.78 14.67
C PHE A 181 -13.32 16.27 14.66
N VAL A 182 -12.42 17.10 14.12
CA VAL A 182 -12.65 18.54 13.98
C VAL A 182 -13.83 18.80 13.03
N ALA A 183 -13.89 18.11 11.88
CA ALA A 183 -15.00 18.25 10.94
C ALA A 183 -16.35 17.86 11.57
N VAL A 184 -16.37 16.80 12.40
CA VAL A 184 -17.56 16.42 13.18
C VAL A 184 -17.95 17.51 14.17
N LEU A 185 -17.01 18.05 14.96
CA LEU A 185 -17.32 19.11 15.93
C LEU A 185 -17.87 20.39 15.29
N MET A 186 -17.47 20.67 14.04
CA MET A 186 -17.97 21.81 13.26
C MET A 186 -19.24 21.50 12.45
N HIS A 187 -19.65 20.23 12.37
CA HIS A 187 -20.91 19.83 11.72
C HIS A 187 -22.11 20.18 12.62
N PRO A 188 -23.28 20.61 12.06
CA PRO A 188 -24.44 21.01 12.85
C PRO A 188 -24.89 19.99 13.88
N GLN A 189 -24.85 18.70 13.54
CA GLN A 189 -25.24 17.59 14.41
C GLN A 189 -24.06 17.03 15.23
N GLY A 190 -22.83 17.45 14.97
CA GLY A 190 -21.62 16.75 15.39
C GLY A 190 -21.43 16.72 16.90
N ARG A 191 -21.58 17.88 17.58
CA ARG A 191 -21.43 17.97 19.04
C ARG A 191 -22.40 17.03 19.76
N ALA A 192 -23.68 16.98 19.33
CA ALA A 192 -24.67 16.10 19.91
C ALA A 192 -24.28 14.61 19.76
N ARG A 193 -23.55 14.23 18.70
CA ARG A 193 -23.07 12.85 18.48
C ARG A 193 -21.84 12.52 19.31
N VAL A 194 -20.92 13.46 19.49
CA VAL A 194 -19.73 13.27 20.32
C VAL A 194 -20.09 13.18 21.81
N PHE A 195 -21.04 13.97 22.27
CA PHE A 195 -21.52 13.93 23.68
C PHE A 195 -22.58 12.84 23.94
N ASP A 196 -22.94 12.04 22.94
CA ASP A 196 -23.77 10.85 23.13
C ASP A 196 -22.99 9.74 23.85
N LYS A 197 -23.56 9.14 24.91
CA LYS A 197 -22.91 8.06 25.69
C LYS A 197 -22.43 6.89 24.82
N ARG A 198 -23.08 6.63 23.68
CA ARG A 198 -22.70 5.60 22.70
C ARG A 198 -21.34 5.89 22.04
N PHE A 199 -20.89 7.14 22.05
CA PHE A 199 -19.55 7.48 21.56
C PHE A 199 -18.43 6.83 22.38
N LEU A 200 -18.63 6.62 23.70
CA LEU A 200 -17.71 5.86 24.53
C LEU A 200 -17.52 4.42 24.04
N LEU A 201 -18.58 3.82 23.48
CA LEU A 201 -18.48 2.49 22.88
C LEU A 201 -17.61 2.50 21.62
N THR A 202 -17.71 3.54 20.80
CA THR A 202 -16.80 3.72 19.64
C THR A 202 -15.35 3.74 20.10
N ILE A 203 -15.02 4.50 21.14
CA ILE A 203 -13.68 4.57 21.70
C ILE A 203 -13.26 3.21 22.25
N ALA A 204 -14.09 2.59 23.10
CA ALA A 204 -13.78 1.31 23.74
C ALA A 204 -13.48 0.21 22.71
N ILE A 205 -14.32 0.08 21.68
CA ILE A 205 -14.12 -0.91 20.61
C ILE A 205 -12.83 -0.63 19.82
N SER A 206 -12.58 0.64 19.48
CA SER A 206 -11.37 0.98 18.71
C SER A 206 -10.10 0.72 19.51
N VAL A 207 -10.11 1.04 20.82
CA VAL A 207 -8.99 0.74 21.71
C VAL A 207 -8.80 -0.77 21.85
N LEU A 208 -9.88 -1.53 22.04
CA LEU A 208 -9.80 -3.00 22.20
C LEU A 208 -9.18 -3.66 20.95
N ILE A 209 -9.56 -3.21 19.75
CA ILE A 209 -9.02 -3.73 18.48
C ILE A 209 -7.55 -3.36 18.32
N PHE A 210 -7.16 -2.13 18.68
CA PHE A 210 -5.80 -1.65 18.55
C PHE A 210 -4.87 -2.15 19.66
N LEU A 211 -5.40 -2.53 20.81
CA LEU A 211 -4.66 -2.81 22.05
C LEU A 211 -3.50 -3.83 21.87
N PRO A 212 -3.67 -4.99 21.20
CA PRO A 212 -2.57 -5.94 21.07
C PRO A 212 -1.35 -5.34 20.35
N HIS A 213 -1.59 -4.62 19.26
CA HIS A 213 -0.54 -3.91 18.54
C HIS A 213 -0.02 -2.70 19.33
N GLY A 214 -0.89 -1.99 20.03
CA GLY A 214 -0.53 -0.85 20.88
C GLY A 214 0.45 -1.24 21.99
N LEU A 215 0.23 -2.37 22.64
CA LEU A 215 1.15 -2.92 23.64
C LEU A 215 2.49 -3.30 23.00
N TRP A 216 2.48 -3.98 21.86
CA TRP A 216 3.70 -4.26 21.09
C TRP A 216 4.45 -2.97 20.74
N LEU A 217 3.73 -1.96 20.24
CA LEU A 217 4.30 -0.67 19.83
C LEU A 217 5.00 0.04 21.00
N MET A 218 4.43 0.04 22.19
CA MET A 218 5.03 0.66 23.38
C MET A 218 6.42 0.08 23.71
N HIS A 219 6.63 -1.22 23.46
CA HIS A 219 7.92 -1.89 23.69
C HIS A 219 8.88 -1.80 22.48
N ASN A 220 8.39 -1.37 21.30
CA ASN A 220 9.15 -1.36 20.04
C ASN A 220 9.13 0.00 19.32
N LEU A 221 8.99 1.11 20.06
CA LEU A 221 8.90 2.45 19.48
C LEU A 221 10.08 2.78 18.56
N GLY A 222 11.29 2.42 18.95
CA GLY A 222 12.49 2.64 18.15
C GLY A 222 12.45 1.91 16.80
N LEU A 223 11.94 0.68 16.77
CA LEU A 223 11.77 -0.10 15.55
C LEU A 223 10.66 0.49 14.66
N ALA A 224 9.52 0.82 15.25
CA ALA A 224 8.35 1.32 14.52
C ALA A 224 8.54 2.74 13.95
N SER A 225 9.24 3.63 14.66
CA SER A 225 9.42 5.03 14.26
C SER A 225 10.78 5.31 13.62
N GLY A 226 11.84 4.65 14.05
CA GLY A 226 13.22 5.00 13.70
C GLY A 226 13.48 5.01 12.20
N ARG A 227 12.98 4.00 11.47
CA ARG A 227 13.13 3.95 10.01
C ARG A 227 12.35 5.06 9.31
N THR A 228 11.12 5.34 9.74
CA THR A 228 10.29 6.38 9.15
C THR A 228 10.89 7.76 9.44
N LEU A 229 11.34 8.01 10.66
CA LEU A 229 12.03 9.25 11.04
C LEU A 229 13.36 9.38 10.29
N GLY A 230 14.17 8.33 10.22
CA GLY A 230 15.42 8.34 9.46
C GLY A 230 15.22 8.70 7.98
N ILE A 231 14.18 8.20 7.32
CA ILE A 231 13.84 8.59 5.94
C ILE A 231 13.42 10.07 5.87
N MET A 232 12.69 10.57 6.87
CA MET A 232 12.25 11.96 6.93
C MET A 232 13.43 12.92 7.14
N GLU A 233 14.44 12.49 7.90
CA GLU A 233 15.63 13.28 8.26
C GLU A 233 16.77 13.17 7.25
N GLN A 234 16.85 12.08 6.48
CA GLN A 234 17.97 11.72 5.59
C GLN A 234 18.39 12.82 4.60
N ASN A 235 17.49 13.75 4.29
CA ASN A 235 17.73 14.89 3.41
C ASN A 235 17.32 16.21 4.08
N ALA A 236 17.32 16.29 5.42
CA ALA A 236 16.99 17.52 6.11
C ALA A 236 18.04 18.59 5.75
N PRO A 237 17.66 19.74 5.18
CA PRO A 237 18.62 20.74 4.75
C PRO A 237 19.25 21.42 5.97
N ASP A 238 20.52 21.74 5.85
CA ASP A 238 21.22 22.61 6.80
C ASP A 238 20.60 24.02 6.75
N GLY A 239 20.02 24.44 7.87
CA GLY A 239 19.45 25.78 8.04
C GLY A 239 17.92 25.84 8.12
N ALA A 240 17.44 26.63 9.08
CA ALA A 240 16.02 26.80 9.38
C ALA A 240 15.20 27.29 8.17
N PHE A 241 15.74 28.26 7.39
CA PHE A 241 15.05 28.82 6.23
C PHE A 241 14.75 27.75 5.15
N ALA A 242 15.71 26.84 4.89
CA ALA A 242 15.51 25.78 3.90
C ALA A 242 14.42 24.77 4.34
N LYS A 243 14.28 24.49 5.63
CA LYS A 243 13.20 23.67 6.19
C LYS A 243 11.82 24.32 5.98
N PHE A 244 11.71 25.63 6.19
CA PHE A 244 10.47 26.39 6.01
C PHE A 244 10.03 26.54 4.54
N VAL A 245 10.93 26.38 3.57
CA VAL A 245 10.63 26.59 2.14
C VAL A 245 10.54 25.26 1.37
N LYS A 246 11.56 24.41 1.47
CA LYS A 246 11.65 23.19 0.64
C LYS A 246 10.55 22.18 0.95
N GLY A 247 10.26 21.90 2.24
CA GLY A 247 9.24 20.96 2.66
C GLY A 247 7.83 21.38 2.23
N PRO A 248 7.36 22.59 2.56
CA PRO A 248 6.06 23.10 2.12
C PRO A 248 5.93 23.16 0.58
N LEU A 249 6.98 23.54 -0.14
CA LEU A 249 6.95 23.56 -1.60
C LEU A 249 6.83 22.14 -2.18
N LYS A 250 7.53 21.17 -1.61
CA LYS A 250 7.40 19.75 -2.01
C LYS A 250 6.00 19.22 -1.69
N PHE A 251 5.44 19.57 -0.54
CA PHE A 251 4.05 19.22 -0.18
C PHE A 251 3.05 19.77 -1.19
N LEU A 252 3.13 21.06 -1.55
CA LEU A 252 2.28 21.66 -2.57
C LEU A 252 2.45 20.98 -3.94
N ARG A 253 3.70 20.71 -4.35
CA ARG A 253 4.00 19.97 -5.58
C ARG A 253 3.34 18.60 -5.59
N LEU A 254 3.40 17.85 -4.49
CA LEU A 254 2.79 16.51 -4.40
C LEU A 254 1.26 16.58 -4.48
N ILE A 255 0.63 17.56 -3.82
CA ILE A 255 -0.82 17.79 -3.96
C ILE A 255 -1.17 18.01 -5.43
N LEU A 256 -0.42 18.85 -6.13
CA LEU A 256 -0.65 19.13 -7.55
C LEU A 256 -0.45 17.87 -8.42
N VAL A 257 0.65 17.13 -8.24
CA VAL A 257 0.95 15.94 -9.02
C VAL A 257 -0.11 14.85 -8.85
N ILE A 258 -0.59 14.63 -7.63
CA ILE A 258 -1.62 13.61 -7.35
C ILE A 258 -2.98 14.04 -7.87
N SER A 259 -3.32 15.33 -7.74
CA SER A 259 -4.66 15.86 -8.04
C SER A 259 -4.84 16.26 -9.51
N ALA A 260 -3.76 16.72 -10.17
CA ALA A 260 -3.84 17.31 -11.50
C ALA A 260 -4.47 16.39 -12.58
N PRO A 261 -4.13 15.09 -12.68
CA PRO A 261 -4.74 14.25 -13.70
C PRO A 261 -6.28 14.15 -13.54
N THR A 262 -6.75 14.00 -12.31
CA THR A 262 -8.19 14.01 -12.00
C THR A 262 -8.83 15.37 -12.35
N LEU A 263 -8.21 16.46 -11.93
CA LEU A 263 -8.71 17.81 -12.22
C LEU A 263 -8.76 18.08 -13.72
N VAL A 264 -7.75 17.65 -14.47
CA VAL A 264 -7.73 17.78 -15.95
C VAL A 264 -8.87 16.99 -16.57
N VAL A 265 -9.10 15.72 -16.18
CA VAL A 265 -10.22 14.93 -16.68
C VAL A 265 -11.55 15.60 -16.37
N TYR A 266 -11.74 16.11 -15.15
CA TYR A 266 -12.96 16.83 -14.76
C TYR A 266 -13.13 18.12 -15.53
N ALA A 267 -12.08 18.90 -15.76
CA ALA A 267 -12.12 20.13 -16.55
C ALA A 267 -12.50 19.86 -18.01
N LEU A 268 -11.93 18.79 -18.62
CA LEU A 268 -12.24 18.41 -19.99
C LEU A 268 -13.68 17.87 -20.15
N VAL A 269 -14.17 17.11 -19.17
CA VAL A 269 -15.50 16.50 -19.20
C VAL A 269 -16.59 17.50 -18.88
N PHE A 270 -16.46 18.22 -17.75
CA PHE A 270 -17.49 19.12 -17.22
C PHE A 270 -17.31 20.57 -17.67
N GLY A 271 -16.15 20.95 -18.18
CA GLY A 271 -15.86 22.25 -18.75
C GLY A 271 -16.17 23.40 -17.77
N LYS A 272 -16.82 24.44 -18.26
CA LYS A 272 -17.21 25.62 -17.46
C LYS A 272 -18.14 25.28 -16.28
N SER A 273 -18.86 24.16 -16.35
CA SER A 273 -19.76 23.73 -15.29
C SER A 273 -19.03 23.41 -13.98
N LEU A 274 -17.78 22.94 -14.08
CA LEU A 274 -16.93 22.65 -12.92
C LEU A 274 -16.67 23.93 -12.09
N PHE A 275 -16.47 25.08 -12.75
CA PHE A 275 -16.04 26.32 -12.10
C PHE A 275 -17.19 27.25 -11.74
N ARG A 276 -18.31 27.19 -12.49
CA ARG A 276 -19.42 28.13 -12.42
C ARG A 276 -20.08 28.26 -11.06
N ASN A 277 -20.04 27.22 -10.23
CA ASN A 277 -20.75 27.16 -8.96
C ASN A 277 -19.86 26.68 -7.78
N PHE A 278 -18.54 26.84 -7.91
CA PHE A 278 -17.60 26.35 -6.89
C PHE A 278 -17.79 27.01 -5.51
N GLY A 279 -18.37 28.19 -5.47
CA GLY A 279 -18.71 28.91 -4.22
C GLY A 279 -19.91 28.32 -3.46
N ARG A 280 -20.76 27.50 -4.06
CA ARG A 280 -21.86 26.82 -3.36
C ARG A 280 -21.33 25.74 -2.43
N SER A 281 -21.90 25.65 -1.23
CA SER A 281 -21.53 24.63 -0.24
C SER A 281 -22.76 24.13 0.52
N ASN A 282 -22.68 22.91 1.01
CA ASN A 282 -23.61 22.29 1.96
C ASN A 282 -22.83 21.69 3.14
N GLU A 283 -23.52 21.04 4.07
CA GLU A 283 -22.89 20.42 5.25
C GLU A 283 -21.79 19.42 4.89
N TRP A 284 -21.97 18.63 3.80
CA TRP A 284 -20.99 17.60 3.39
C TRP A 284 -19.77 18.19 2.68
N THR A 285 -19.94 19.20 1.82
CA THR A 285 -18.78 19.88 1.23
C THR A 285 -17.93 20.56 2.30
N ARG A 286 -18.59 21.23 3.30
CA ARG A 286 -17.89 21.81 4.44
C ARG A 286 -17.19 20.76 5.28
N PHE A 287 -17.82 19.61 5.49
CA PHE A 287 -17.19 18.48 6.19
C PHE A 287 -15.89 18.06 5.53
N PHE A 288 -15.89 17.83 4.21
CA PHE A 288 -14.66 17.46 3.48
C PHE A 288 -13.64 18.60 3.40
N GLU A 289 -14.08 19.85 3.26
CA GLU A 289 -13.21 21.02 3.27
C GLU A 289 -12.46 21.14 4.60
N ILE A 290 -13.18 21.02 5.73
CA ILE A 290 -12.57 21.07 7.08
C ILE A 290 -11.66 19.86 7.29
N LEU A 291 -12.11 18.66 6.95
CA LEU A 291 -11.31 17.44 7.04
C LEU A 291 -9.96 17.60 6.35
N LEU A 292 -9.98 17.99 5.06
CA LEU A 292 -8.77 18.12 4.26
C LEU A 292 -7.89 19.29 4.71
N ALA A 293 -8.50 20.41 5.12
CA ALA A 293 -7.78 21.57 5.63
C ALA A 293 -7.03 21.24 6.94
N VAL A 294 -7.70 20.57 7.89
CA VAL A 294 -7.07 20.16 9.15
C VAL A 294 -5.91 19.17 8.88
N ILE A 295 -6.11 18.18 8.00
CA ILE A 295 -5.04 17.27 7.63
C ILE A 295 -3.86 18.05 7.00
N ALA A 296 -4.13 18.96 6.08
CA ALA A 296 -3.10 19.77 5.44
C ALA A 296 -2.31 20.62 6.46
N ILE A 297 -3.01 21.22 7.43
CA ILE A 297 -2.39 21.99 8.51
C ILE A 297 -1.52 21.07 9.39
N LEU A 298 -2.02 19.91 9.79
CA LEU A 298 -1.25 18.96 10.60
C LEU A 298 -0.01 18.46 9.87
N VAL A 299 -0.13 18.16 8.56
CA VAL A 299 1.03 17.76 7.74
C VAL A 299 2.04 18.91 7.63
N LEU A 300 1.59 20.16 7.43
CA LEU A 300 2.48 21.32 7.40
C LEU A 300 3.18 21.54 8.75
N ILE A 301 2.48 21.37 9.87
CA ILE A 301 3.08 21.42 11.21
C ILE A 301 4.18 20.35 11.33
N LEU A 302 3.91 19.11 10.93
CA LEU A 302 4.91 18.04 10.95
C LEU A 302 6.11 18.34 10.06
N ILE A 303 5.88 18.90 8.86
CA ILE A 303 6.97 19.30 7.95
C ILE A 303 7.88 20.32 8.62
N VAL A 304 7.30 21.35 9.23
CA VAL A 304 8.06 22.45 9.83
C VAL A 304 8.76 21.99 11.12
N THR A 305 8.08 21.21 11.99
CA THR A 305 8.62 20.81 13.29
C THR A 305 9.70 19.74 13.16
N ILE A 306 9.49 18.70 12.31
CA ILE A 306 10.46 17.63 12.10
C ILE A 306 11.53 18.02 11.06
N GLY A 307 11.25 19.02 10.22
CA GLY A 307 12.14 19.42 9.10
C GLY A 307 12.07 18.45 7.91
N MET A 308 10.93 17.80 7.70
CA MET A 308 10.71 16.81 6.67
C MET A 308 10.77 17.44 5.27
N THR A 309 11.82 17.14 4.51
CA THR A 309 12.00 17.65 3.14
C THR A 309 11.81 16.56 2.08
N ASP A 310 11.90 15.29 2.47
CA ASP A 310 11.67 14.16 1.54
C ASP A 310 10.35 13.45 1.84
N MET A 311 9.28 14.02 1.28
CA MET A 311 7.94 13.46 1.39
C MET A 311 7.63 12.56 0.19
N ARG A 312 7.08 11.38 0.45
CA ARG A 312 6.64 10.44 -0.57
C ARG A 312 5.16 10.64 -0.88
N ASP A 313 4.77 10.55 -2.15
CA ASP A 313 3.40 10.71 -2.66
C ASP A 313 2.40 9.75 -1.98
N ARG A 314 2.81 8.51 -1.69
CA ARG A 314 2.01 7.51 -0.97
C ARG A 314 1.60 7.92 0.45
N TRP A 315 2.17 8.99 1.01
CA TRP A 315 1.77 9.52 2.32
C TRP A 315 0.56 10.45 2.22
N LEU A 316 0.38 11.12 1.07
CA LEU A 316 -0.73 12.04 0.81
C LEU A 316 -1.91 11.39 0.09
N LEU A 317 -1.66 10.33 -0.66
CA LEU A 317 -2.69 9.59 -1.38
C LEU A 317 -3.93 9.26 -0.51
N PRO A 318 -3.79 8.79 0.76
CA PRO A 318 -4.92 8.44 1.63
C PRO A 318 -5.86 9.62 1.97
N PHE A 319 -5.48 10.82 1.65
CA PHE A 319 -6.29 12.02 1.88
C PHE A 319 -6.81 12.60 0.57
N LEU A 320 -5.95 12.72 -0.44
CA LEU A 320 -6.28 13.32 -1.73
C LEU A 320 -7.20 12.43 -2.59
N PHE A 321 -7.29 11.12 -2.32
CA PHE A 321 -8.22 10.24 -3.02
C PHE A 321 -9.70 10.57 -2.75
N LEU A 322 -10.00 11.39 -1.73
CA LEU A 322 -11.35 11.90 -1.45
C LEU A 322 -11.78 13.02 -2.40
N LEU A 323 -10.84 13.61 -3.16
CA LEU A 323 -11.08 14.71 -4.09
C LEU A 323 -12.22 14.41 -5.11
N PRO A 324 -12.33 13.24 -5.75
CA PRO A 324 -13.43 12.97 -6.68
C PRO A 324 -14.82 13.05 -6.04
N ILE A 325 -14.99 12.54 -4.80
CA ILE A 325 -16.27 12.68 -4.06
C ILE A 325 -16.58 14.15 -3.84
N TYR A 326 -15.60 14.94 -3.38
CA TYR A 326 -15.76 16.36 -3.15
C TYR A 326 -16.15 17.11 -4.43
N LEU A 327 -15.49 16.85 -5.56
CA LEU A 327 -15.82 17.47 -6.84
C LEU A 327 -17.24 17.10 -7.30
N CYS A 328 -17.64 15.83 -7.17
CA CYS A 328 -19.00 15.39 -7.49
C CYS A 328 -20.05 16.05 -6.59
N LEU A 329 -19.77 16.22 -5.29
CA LEU A 329 -20.63 16.98 -4.38
C LEU A 329 -20.82 18.43 -4.84
N LYS A 330 -19.74 19.12 -5.20
CA LYS A 330 -19.82 20.51 -5.71
C LYS A 330 -20.68 20.61 -6.96
N MET A 331 -20.57 19.64 -7.87
CA MET A 331 -21.39 19.60 -9.10
C MET A 331 -22.86 19.27 -8.81
N GLU A 332 -23.14 18.34 -7.91
CA GLU A 332 -24.50 18.00 -7.54
C GLU A 332 -25.23 19.20 -6.90
N ILE A 333 -24.58 19.92 -5.97
CA ILE A 333 -25.11 21.13 -5.35
C ILE A 333 -25.33 22.26 -6.37
N ALA A 334 -24.50 22.30 -7.42
CA ALA A 334 -24.65 23.23 -8.52
C ALA A 334 -25.88 22.93 -9.42
N GLY A 335 -26.58 21.80 -9.18
CA GLY A 335 -27.71 21.36 -9.97
C GLY A 335 -27.32 20.72 -11.32
N ILE A 336 -26.06 20.28 -11.45
CA ILE A 336 -25.59 19.59 -12.66
C ILE A 336 -26.15 18.18 -12.66
N LYS A 337 -26.70 17.74 -13.79
CA LYS A 337 -27.16 16.36 -13.97
C LYS A 337 -26.00 15.48 -14.43
N ALA A 338 -25.60 14.50 -13.60
CA ALA A 338 -24.49 13.61 -13.89
C ALA A 338 -24.68 12.83 -15.19
N ALA A 339 -25.92 12.49 -15.54
CA ALA A 339 -26.26 11.74 -16.77
C ALA A 339 -25.83 12.45 -18.06
N ASP A 340 -25.83 13.81 -18.08
CA ASP A 340 -25.44 14.60 -19.26
C ASP A 340 -23.94 14.46 -19.58
N PHE A 341 -23.13 14.20 -18.57
CA PHE A 341 -21.69 14.10 -18.67
C PHE A 341 -21.18 12.66 -18.57
N GLY A 342 -21.99 11.75 -18.05
CA GLY A 342 -21.61 10.37 -17.78
C GLY A 342 -21.06 9.66 -19.03
N LYS A 343 -21.61 9.91 -20.21
CA LYS A 343 -21.11 9.33 -21.46
C LYS A 343 -19.65 9.72 -21.71
N ARG A 344 -19.32 11.00 -21.56
CA ARG A 344 -17.95 11.51 -21.82
C ARG A 344 -16.99 11.04 -20.75
N PHE A 345 -17.42 11.06 -19.49
CA PHE A 345 -16.59 10.66 -18.38
C PHE A 345 -16.22 9.17 -18.43
N PHE A 346 -17.20 8.28 -18.63
CA PHE A 346 -16.95 6.83 -18.54
C PHE A 346 -16.01 6.28 -19.61
N TYR A 347 -15.74 7.00 -20.70
CA TYR A 347 -14.71 6.59 -21.65
C TYR A 347 -13.32 6.54 -21.04
N VAL A 348 -12.95 7.53 -20.19
CA VAL A 348 -11.61 7.61 -19.61
C VAL A 348 -11.30 6.39 -18.73
N PRO A 349 -12.06 6.08 -17.66
CA PRO A 349 -11.77 4.92 -16.83
C PRO A 349 -11.89 3.58 -17.57
N LEU A 350 -12.80 3.46 -18.55
CA LEU A 350 -12.91 2.25 -19.37
C LEU A 350 -11.68 2.01 -20.23
N VAL A 351 -11.10 3.07 -20.80
CA VAL A 351 -9.82 2.98 -21.53
C VAL A 351 -8.71 2.61 -20.55
N MET A 352 -8.65 3.23 -19.38
CA MET A 352 -7.64 2.92 -18.35
C MET A 352 -7.72 1.46 -17.89
N MET A 353 -8.92 0.90 -17.73
CA MET A 353 -9.10 -0.53 -17.37
C MET A 353 -8.51 -1.51 -18.41
N VAL A 354 -8.31 -1.07 -19.65
CA VAL A 354 -7.64 -1.87 -20.68
C VAL A 354 -6.15 -1.54 -20.76
N VAL A 355 -5.81 -0.26 -20.71
CA VAL A 355 -4.43 0.22 -20.85
C VAL A 355 -3.54 -0.27 -19.71
N ILE A 356 -4.04 -0.28 -18.47
CA ILE A 356 -3.25 -0.64 -17.30
C ILE A 356 -2.75 -2.10 -17.38
N PRO A 357 -3.62 -3.12 -17.48
CA PRO A 357 -3.16 -4.51 -17.58
C PRO A 357 -2.30 -4.76 -18.82
N VAL A 358 -2.63 -4.14 -19.95
CA VAL A 358 -1.82 -4.24 -21.18
C VAL A 358 -0.42 -3.65 -20.97
N LEU A 359 -0.32 -2.47 -20.33
CA LEU A 359 0.96 -1.83 -20.07
C LEU A 359 1.81 -2.64 -19.09
N LEU A 360 1.20 -3.26 -18.07
CA LEU A 360 1.89 -4.17 -17.15
C LEU A 360 2.48 -5.37 -17.90
N LEU A 361 1.70 -6.00 -18.77
CA LEU A 361 2.17 -7.10 -19.61
C LEU A 361 3.30 -6.65 -20.54
N VAL A 362 3.10 -5.57 -21.30
CA VAL A 362 4.11 -5.06 -22.24
C VAL A 362 5.41 -4.72 -21.52
N ARG A 363 5.35 -4.05 -20.38
CA ARG A 363 6.55 -3.73 -19.59
C ARG A 363 7.31 -4.97 -19.13
N THR A 364 6.60 -6.04 -18.82
CA THR A 364 7.19 -7.26 -18.27
C THR A 364 7.70 -8.20 -19.35
N PHE A 365 6.94 -8.37 -20.44
CA PHE A 365 7.31 -9.28 -21.54
C PHE A 365 8.28 -8.65 -22.55
N PHE A 366 8.33 -7.30 -22.62
CA PHE A 366 9.20 -6.56 -23.52
C PHE A 366 10.05 -5.52 -22.75
N PRO A 367 10.88 -5.94 -21.77
CA PRO A 367 11.63 -5.01 -20.90
C PRO A 367 12.61 -4.14 -21.71
N SER A 368 13.11 -4.61 -22.84
CA SER A 368 14.00 -3.86 -23.74
C SER A 368 13.38 -2.57 -24.28
N LEU A 369 12.05 -2.47 -24.37
CA LEU A 369 11.38 -1.22 -24.78
C LEU A 369 11.50 -0.11 -23.72
N PHE A 370 11.79 -0.46 -22.48
CA PHE A 370 11.85 0.47 -21.34
C PHE A 370 13.29 0.71 -20.84
N GLY A 371 14.28 0.05 -21.43
CA GLY A 371 15.69 0.19 -21.06
C GLY A 371 16.06 -0.33 -19.66
N ALA A 372 15.13 -1.02 -18.96
CA ALA A 372 15.37 -1.56 -17.62
C ALA A 372 14.43 -2.74 -17.32
N PHE A 373 14.96 -3.74 -16.61
CA PHE A 373 14.18 -4.84 -16.08
C PHE A 373 13.37 -4.43 -14.85
N ASP A 374 12.13 -4.90 -14.76
CA ASP A 374 11.36 -4.82 -13.52
C ASP A 374 11.77 -5.97 -12.57
N HIS A 375 11.49 -5.84 -11.28
CA HIS A 375 11.72 -6.91 -10.30
C HIS A 375 11.00 -8.21 -10.65
N TYR A 376 9.91 -8.15 -11.39
CA TYR A 376 9.21 -9.33 -11.90
C TYR A 376 10.08 -10.19 -12.83
N ASN A 377 11.02 -9.56 -13.55
CA ASN A 377 11.91 -10.22 -14.49
C ASN A 377 13.16 -10.85 -13.83
N THR A 378 13.36 -10.65 -12.52
CA THR A 378 14.52 -11.24 -11.80
C THR A 378 14.36 -12.76 -11.75
N PRO A 379 15.37 -13.56 -12.20
CA PRO A 379 15.22 -14.99 -12.45
C PRO A 379 15.42 -15.84 -11.18
N TYR A 380 14.74 -15.51 -10.07
CA TYR A 380 14.85 -16.29 -8.83
C TYR A 380 14.54 -17.78 -8.98
N PRO A 381 13.52 -18.21 -9.79
CA PRO A 381 13.26 -19.63 -9.98
C PRO A 381 14.45 -20.38 -10.59
N ALA A 382 15.04 -19.83 -11.66
CA ALA A 382 16.20 -20.45 -12.33
C ALA A 382 17.45 -20.40 -11.45
N PHE A 383 17.66 -19.31 -10.71
CA PHE A 383 18.75 -19.21 -9.73
C PHE A 383 18.65 -20.31 -8.67
N VAL A 384 17.50 -20.47 -8.01
CA VAL A 384 17.30 -21.50 -6.98
C VAL A 384 17.47 -22.91 -7.56
N GLN A 385 16.92 -23.18 -8.73
CA GLN A 385 17.09 -24.46 -9.40
C GLN A 385 18.57 -24.77 -9.67
N GLN A 386 19.32 -23.79 -10.18
CA GLN A 386 20.74 -23.95 -10.49
C GLN A 386 21.57 -24.27 -9.24
N ILE A 387 21.42 -23.49 -8.16
CA ILE A 387 22.25 -23.65 -6.96
C ILE A 387 21.88 -24.87 -6.14
N VAL A 388 20.59 -25.22 -6.06
CA VAL A 388 20.14 -26.44 -5.36
C VAL A 388 20.55 -27.69 -6.13
N ALA A 389 20.49 -27.70 -7.47
CA ALA A 389 20.96 -28.80 -8.29
C ALA A 389 22.50 -28.99 -8.18
N ALA A 390 23.26 -27.89 -8.19
CA ALA A 390 24.70 -27.93 -8.04
C ALA A 390 25.18 -28.46 -6.67
N GLU A 391 24.46 -28.11 -5.60
CA GLU A 391 24.78 -28.55 -4.24
C GLU A 391 24.22 -29.96 -3.91
N GLY A 392 23.13 -30.35 -4.59
CA GLY A 392 22.44 -31.61 -4.34
C GLY A 392 21.69 -31.68 -3.02
N LYS A 393 21.50 -30.53 -2.34
CA LYS A 393 20.85 -30.40 -1.02
C LYS A 393 19.91 -29.22 -0.98
N LYS A 394 18.82 -29.35 -0.21
CA LYS A 394 17.94 -28.23 0.13
C LYS A 394 18.48 -27.50 1.36
N PRO A 395 18.41 -26.17 1.41
CA PRO A 395 18.79 -25.42 2.61
C PRO A 395 17.86 -25.72 3.79
N GLY A 396 18.38 -25.56 5.00
CA GLY A 396 17.60 -25.57 6.23
C GLY A 396 17.11 -24.16 6.61
N LEU A 397 17.82 -23.13 6.12
CA LEU A 397 17.49 -21.72 6.27
C LEU A 397 17.99 -20.97 5.03
N VAL A 398 17.22 -19.99 4.57
CA VAL A 398 17.68 -18.94 3.64
C VAL A 398 17.91 -17.66 4.42
N LEU A 399 19.12 -17.12 4.39
CA LEU A 399 19.50 -15.85 5.03
C LEU A 399 19.91 -14.83 3.99
N THR A 400 19.41 -13.60 4.10
CA THR A 400 19.73 -12.51 3.18
C THR A 400 19.97 -11.19 3.93
N ASP A 401 20.69 -10.27 3.32
CA ASP A 401 20.87 -8.91 3.80
C ASP A 401 19.57 -8.07 3.71
N GLY A 402 18.79 -8.22 2.62
CA GLY A 402 17.58 -7.46 2.33
C GLY A 402 16.32 -8.31 2.18
N TRP A 403 15.15 -7.70 2.40
CA TRP A 403 13.86 -8.42 2.33
C TRP A 403 13.43 -8.80 0.91
N LEU A 404 13.88 -8.06 -0.11
CA LEU A 404 13.50 -8.33 -1.49
C LEU A 404 13.99 -9.71 -1.97
N PRO A 405 15.28 -10.08 -1.79
CA PRO A 405 15.70 -11.45 -2.06
C PRO A 405 15.08 -12.46 -1.10
N ALA A 406 14.93 -12.15 0.20
CA ALA A 406 14.36 -13.08 1.18
C ALA A 406 12.98 -13.61 0.79
N GLY A 407 12.03 -12.71 0.52
CA GLY A 407 10.67 -13.10 0.17
C GLY A 407 10.58 -13.77 -1.21
N ASN A 408 11.41 -13.36 -2.18
CA ASN A 408 11.49 -14.02 -3.47
C ASN A 408 12.02 -15.45 -3.35
N LEU A 409 13.06 -15.68 -2.54
CA LEU A 409 13.63 -17.00 -2.29
C LEU A 409 12.65 -17.88 -1.49
N HIS A 410 11.97 -17.29 -0.49
CA HIS A 410 10.95 -18.03 0.27
C HIS A 410 9.79 -18.47 -0.62
N LEU A 411 9.38 -17.66 -1.60
CA LEU A 411 8.37 -18.08 -2.59
C LEU A 411 8.83 -19.30 -3.41
N GLN A 412 10.13 -19.40 -3.72
CA GLN A 412 10.68 -20.55 -4.47
C GLN A 412 10.94 -21.79 -3.60
N LEU A 413 11.11 -21.57 -2.29
CA LEU A 413 11.39 -22.59 -1.28
C LEU A 413 10.41 -22.47 -0.11
N PRO A 414 9.11 -22.68 -0.32
CA PRO A 414 8.08 -22.38 0.70
C PRO A 414 8.21 -23.23 1.96
N ASP A 415 8.81 -24.42 1.87
CA ASP A 415 9.06 -25.33 3.00
C ASP A 415 10.34 -24.98 3.77
N VAL A 416 11.10 -23.98 3.33
CA VAL A 416 12.34 -23.52 3.95
C VAL A 416 12.13 -22.15 4.57
N PRO A 417 12.39 -21.99 5.88
CA PRO A 417 12.30 -20.68 6.51
C PRO A 417 13.29 -19.70 5.87
N ALA A 418 12.86 -18.46 5.73
CA ALA A 418 13.70 -17.39 5.21
C ALA A 418 13.80 -16.25 6.24
N MET A 419 14.98 -15.68 6.38
CA MET A 419 15.26 -14.55 7.25
C MET A 419 15.96 -13.45 6.47
N SER A 420 15.73 -12.21 6.89
CA SER A 420 16.44 -11.04 6.38
C SER A 420 17.01 -10.24 7.54
N LEU A 421 18.28 -9.89 7.48
CA LEU A 421 18.91 -9.04 8.47
C LEU A 421 18.36 -7.61 8.50
N PHE A 422 17.61 -7.25 7.48
CA PHE A 422 16.85 -6.00 7.46
C PHE A 422 15.74 -5.97 8.52
N PHE A 423 15.24 -7.14 8.98
CA PHE A 423 14.25 -7.32 10.04
C PHE A 423 14.79 -8.22 11.15
N PRO A 424 15.78 -7.77 11.94
CA PRO A 424 16.48 -8.61 12.90
C PRO A 424 15.60 -9.12 14.05
N ASN A 425 14.46 -8.49 14.27
CA ASN A 425 13.44 -8.89 15.25
C ASN A 425 12.55 -10.05 14.78
N LEU A 426 12.58 -10.44 13.50
CA LEU A 426 11.80 -11.54 12.95
C LEU A 426 12.71 -12.75 12.75
N THR A 427 12.73 -13.60 13.77
CA THR A 427 13.50 -14.86 13.76
C THR A 427 12.56 -16.06 13.65
N THR A 428 13.09 -17.19 13.21
CA THR A 428 12.36 -18.45 13.07
C THR A 428 13.26 -19.61 13.44
N ASP A 429 12.68 -20.71 13.86
CA ASP A 429 13.39 -21.95 14.07
C ASP A 429 13.77 -22.57 12.72
N TYR A 430 14.95 -23.13 12.64
CA TYR A 430 15.45 -23.78 11.41
C TYR A 430 16.29 -25.00 11.72
N ALA A 431 16.27 -25.98 10.81
CA ALA A 431 17.15 -27.11 10.87
C ALA A 431 18.52 -26.74 10.27
N TRP A 432 19.59 -27.00 11.02
CA TRP A 432 20.96 -26.80 10.52
C TRP A 432 21.81 -28.07 10.79
N ASN A 433 22.11 -28.79 9.72
CA ASN A 433 22.92 -30.02 9.76
C ASN A 433 23.58 -30.27 8.40
N ALA A 434 24.36 -31.35 8.28
CA ALA A 434 25.07 -31.66 7.06
C ALA A 434 24.18 -31.91 5.83
N SER A 435 22.90 -32.29 6.02
CA SER A 435 21.91 -32.49 4.94
C SER A 435 21.06 -31.26 4.66
N ARG A 436 21.05 -30.29 5.59
CA ARG A 436 20.30 -29.02 5.52
C ARG A 436 21.19 -27.85 5.92
N PRO A 437 22.14 -27.42 5.07
CA PRO A 437 23.00 -26.28 5.32
C PRO A 437 22.22 -24.96 5.29
N ILE A 438 22.81 -23.89 5.80
CA ILE A 438 22.27 -22.53 5.63
C ILE A 438 22.70 -22.02 4.26
N LEU A 439 21.75 -21.48 3.48
CA LEU A 439 21.99 -20.76 2.25
C LEU A 439 21.98 -19.26 2.54
N ILE A 440 23.10 -18.60 2.25
CA ILE A 440 23.21 -17.14 2.33
C ILE A 440 23.17 -16.59 0.92
N VAL A 441 22.34 -15.54 0.69
CA VAL A 441 22.22 -14.90 -0.62
C VAL A 441 22.21 -13.38 -0.45
N TRP A 442 22.99 -12.71 -1.29
CA TRP A 442 22.97 -11.25 -1.38
C TRP A 442 23.15 -10.79 -2.82
N ARG A 443 22.86 -9.53 -3.10
CA ARG A 443 23.16 -8.94 -4.41
C ARG A 443 24.63 -8.50 -4.43
N PRO A 444 25.41 -8.93 -5.42
CA PRO A 444 26.76 -8.42 -5.57
C PRO A 444 26.70 -6.92 -5.82
N GLY A 445 27.37 -6.16 -4.94
CA GLY A 445 27.57 -4.72 -5.11
C GLY A 445 28.64 -4.43 -6.15
N LYS A 446 29.17 -3.19 -6.15
CA LYS A 446 30.31 -2.79 -7.01
C LYS A 446 31.60 -3.55 -6.67
N ASP A 447 31.64 -4.22 -5.52
CA ASP A 447 32.80 -4.89 -4.95
C ASP A 447 32.86 -6.39 -5.31
N ASN A 448 32.41 -6.79 -6.49
CA ASN A 448 32.54 -8.15 -7.06
C ASN A 448 32.09 -9.28 -6.14
N GLY A 449 30.98 -9.11 -5.46
CA GLY A 449 30.37 -10.18 -4.68
C GLY A 449 30.92 -10.35 -3.26
N VAL A 450 31.65 -9.40 -2.72
CA VAL A 450 32.07 -9.39 -1.31
C VAL A 450 30.80 -9.45 -0.44
N MET A 451 30.82 -10.36 0.54
CA MET A 451 29.70 -10.54 1.45
C MET A 451 29.50 -9.30 2.32
N PRO A 452 28.26 -8.78 2.47
CA PRO A 452 27.96 -7.69 3.39
C PRO A 452 28.41 -7.99 4.83
N VAL A 453 28.97 -6.98 5.49
CA VAL A 453 29.52 -7.10 6.85
C VAL A 453 28.46 -7.56 7.86
N GLU A 454 27.22 -7.19 7.65
CA GLU A 454 26.07 -7.58 8.48
C GLU A 454 25.86 -9.10 8.45
N LEU A 455 25.96 -9.73 7.27
CA LEU A 455 25.87 -11.19 7.12
C LEU A 455 27.06 -11.89 7.79
N SER A 456 28.29 -11.39 7.61
CA SER A 456 29.48 -11.91 8.27
C SER A 456 29.38 -11.81 9.79
N ASN A 457 28.90 -10.67 10.31
CA ASN A 457 28.69 -10.48 11.74
C ASN A 457 27.64 -11.44 12.29
N TRP A 458 26.50 -11.59 11.63
CA TRP A 458 25.45 -12.53 12.05
C TRP A 458 25.99 -13.97 12.12
N LEU A 459 26.73 -14.41 11.12
CA LEU A 459 27.33 -15.73 11.12
C LEU A 459 28.30 -15.92 12.30
N ARG A 460 29.20 -14.95 12.53
CA ARG A 460 30.15 -14.98 13.63
C ARG A 460 29.46 -15.02 14.98
N ASP A 461 28.46 -14.14 15.16
CA ASP A 461 27.84 -13.92 16.47
C ASP A 461 26.83 -15.03 16.79
N THR A 462 26.21 -15.65 15.78
CA THR A 462 25.18 -16.69 15.95
C THR A 462 25.76 -18.11 15.87
N LEU A 463 26.69 -18.36 14.96
CA LEU A 463 27.23 -19.71 14.71
C LEU A 463 28.67 -19.89 15.18
N GLY A 464 29.41 -18.82 15.38
CA GLY A 464 30.80 -18.80 15.82
C GLY A 464 31.78 -18.21 14.80
N PRO A 465 32.96 -17.76 15.26
CA PRO A 465 33.91 -17.01 14.44
C PRO A 465 34.43 -17.75 13.20
N GLN A 466 34.41 -19.10 13.24
CA GLN A 466 34.85 -19.95 12.14
C GLN A 466 33.90 -19.91 10.93
N TYR A 467 32.69 -19.34 11.09
CA TYR A 467 31.70 -19.22 10.01
C TYR A 467 31.62 -17.83 9.40
N ALA A 468 32.36 -16.85 9.90
CA ALA A 468 32.29 -15.46 9.49
C ALA A 468 32.57 -15.20 7.99
N ALA A 469 33.30 -16.09 7.33
CA ALA A 469 33.67 -15.98 5.92
C ALA A 469 33.49 -17.34 5.21
N PRO A 470 32.27 -17.74 4.85
CA PRO A 470 32.05 -18.95 4.05
C PRO A 470 32.56 -18.74 2.62
N ASP A 471 32.80 -19.85 1.91
CA ASP A 471 33.11 -19.81 0.48
C ASP A 471 31.97 -19.14 -0.28
N THR A 472 32.29 -18.02 -0.95
CA THR A 472 31.30 -17.26 -1.74
C THR A 472 31.40 -17.65 -3.21
N LYS A 473 30.23 -17.83 -3.82
CA LYS A 473 30.08 -18.16 -5.24
C LYS A 473 29.25 -17.08 -5.93
N LEU A 474 29.50 -16.87 -7.20
CA LEU A 474 28.67 -16.01 -8.05
C LEU A 474 27.85 -16.88 -9.00
N ALA A 475 26.62 -16.49 -9.24
CA ALA A 475 25.76 -17.09 -10.25
C ALA A 475 25.16 -15.99 -11.10
N ASP A 476 25.43 -16.04 -12.39
CA ASP A 476 24.83 -15.20 -13.41
C ASP A 476 23.71 -15.97 -14.09
N VAL A 477 22.49 -15.44 -14.01
CA VAL A 477 21.30 -16.07 -14.55
C VAL A 477 20.60 -15.09 -15.48
N GLN A 478 20.21 -15.54 -16.67
CA GLN A 478 19.58 -14.68 -17.65
C GLN A 478 18.24 -14.12 -17.11
N TYR A 479 18.02 -12.81 -17.28
CA TYR A 479 16.75 -12.19 -16.94
C TYR A 479 15.60 -12.84 -17.69
N ILE A 480 14.46 -13.04 -17.02
CA ILE A 480 13.24 -13.53 -17.66
C ILE A 480 12.82 -12.50 -18.72
N HIS A 481 12.66 -12.96 -19.94
CA HIS A 481 12.43 -12.13 -21.16
C HIS A 481 13.59 -11.17 -21.50
N GLY A 482 14.79 -11.41 -20.94
CA GLY A 482 16.01 -10.72 -21.34
C GLY A 482 16.57 -11.28 -22.65
N LYS A 483 17.35 -10.46 -23.38
CA LYS A 483 18.13 -10.91 -24.53
C LYS A 483 19.30 -11.79 -24.06
N PRO A 484 19.85 -12.62 -24.93
CA PRO A 484 21.08 -13.38 -24.61
C PRO A 484 22.17 -12.46 -24.10
N GLY A 485 22.74 -12.80 -22.94
CA GLY A 485 23.78 -12.00 -22.28
C GLY A 485 23.28 -10.94 -21.28
N GLU A 486 21.96 -10.66 -21.20
CA GLU A 486 21.39 -9.80 -20.16
C GLU A 486 21.19 -10.63 -18.89
N MET A 487 22.15 -10.55 -17.95
CA MET A 487 22.24 -11.42 -16.79
C MET A 487 21.92 -10.68 -15.49
N ALA A 488 21.25 -11.38 -14.59
CA ALA A 488 21.11 -10.98 -13.17
C ALA A 488 22.16 -11.74 -12.37
N SER A 489 23.02 -11.02 -11.65
CA SER A 489 24.08 -11.61 -10.82
C SER A 489 23.56 -11.78 -9.39
N PHE A 490 23.84 -12.93 -8.82
CA PHE A 490 23.60 -13.29 -7.43
C PHE A 490 24.93 -13.74 -6.80
N ALA A 491 25.17 -13.31 -5.56
CA ALA A 491 26.23 -13.84 -4.74
C ALA A 491 25.61 -14.73 -3.66
N TYR A 492 26.22 -15.88 -3.37
CA TYR A 492 25.70 -16.83 -2.41
C TYR A 492 26.80 -17.66 -1.76
N GLY A 493 26.50 -18.25 -0.63
CA GLY A 493 27.36 -19.20 0.08
C GLY A 493 26.54 -20.23 0.84
N TRP A 494 27.15 -21.43 1.06
CA TRP A 494 26.59 -22.49 1.85
C TRP A 494 27.36 -22.62 3.16
N VAL A 495 26.65 -22.71 4.28
CA VAL A 495 27.25 -22.84 5.61
C VAL A 495 26.83 -24.18 6.22
N TYR A 496 27.82 -25.05 6.38
CA TYR A 496 27.69 -26.37 7.00
C TYR A 496 28.12 -26.32 8.46
N PRO A 497 27.54 -27.15 9.36
CA PRO A 497 28.13 -27.36 10.69
C PRO A 497 29.53 -27.95 10.53
N LYS A 498 30.48 -27.42 11.31
CA LYS A 498 31.86 -27.94 11.43
C LYS A 498 31.97 -28.88 12.57
#